data_89198148754862f31fdd1395e0e551f0
#
_entry.id   89198148754862f31fdd1395e0e551f0
#
_cell.length_a   1.000
_cell.length_b   1.000
_cell.length_c   1.000
_cell.angle_alpha   90.00
_cell.angle_beta   90.00
_cell.angle_gamma   90.00
#
_symmetry.space_group_name_H-M   'P 1'
#
loop_
_entity.id
_entity.type
_entity.pdbx_description
1 polymer ?
#
loop_
_entity_poly.entity_id
_entity_poly.type
_entity_poly.pdbx_seq_one_letter_code
_entity_poly.pdbx_strand_id
1 'polypeptide(L)'
;EQGGRGYYGYVEAIDYTPGRVPAGESRALVRAYFAHHQGMSLVALGNEITAGAMRDRFHRDPLVSSAELLLQERVPRTVQLAHPHVEEVRSVRSIRELPPPVTRSYPLADTPVPATHFLSNGSYSVMITNGGGGYSRWRDMSVTRYREDVTRDCWGQFFYVRDVDSGRVWSAANNPVPGQPDDYFVTFSADKAEFRRRDDEIETAMEVAVSPED
;
A
#
# COMPACT_ATOMS: atom_id res chain seq x y z
N GLU A 1 23.19 -25.63 23.41
CA GLU A 1 22.15 -25.41 22.37
C GLU A 1 21.07 -24.48 22.92
N GLN A 2 20.84 -23.35 22.25
CA GLN A 2 19.97 -22.26 22.78
C GLN A 2 18.46 -22.52 22.60
N GLY A 3 18.05 -23.76 22.22
CA GLY A 3 16.61 -24.08 22.02
C GLY A 3 15.92 -23.35 20.85
N GLY A 4 16.69 -22.67 20.01
CA GLY A 4 16.18 -21.93 18.86
C GLY A 4 15.80 -22.77 17.65
N ARG A 5 15.86 -24.12 17.74
CA ARG A 5 15.46 -25.04 16.67
C ARG A 5 14.15 -25.73 17.05
N GLY A 6 13.15 -25.62 16.20
CA GLY A 6 11.86 -26.28 16.33
C GLY A 6 11.63 -27.31 15.23
N TYR A 7 10.38 -27.77 15.09
CA TYR A 7 9.98 -28.81 14.12
C TYR A 7 10.24 -28.38 12.67
N TYR A 8 10.00 -27.12 12.35
CA TYR A 8 10.17 -26.57 11.00
C TYR A 8 11.53 -25.89 10.77
N GLY A 9 12.51 -26.08 11.64
CA GLY A 9 13.81 -25.45 11.53
C GLY A 9 14.07 -24.42 12.64
N TYR A 10 14.80 -23.35 12.34
CA TYR A 10 15.06 -22.29 13.31
C TYR A 10 13.84 -21.40 13.51
N VAL A 11 13.58 -21.06 14.78
CA VAL A 11 12.54 -20.08 15.14
C VAL A 11 12.95 -18.69 14.67
N GLU A 12 11.96 -17.79 14.57
CA GLU A 12 12.13 -16.46 14.02
C GLU A 12 13.17 -15.61 14.74
N ALA A 13 13.12 -15.60 16.07
CA ALA A 13 14.03 -14.82 16.87
C ALA A 13 14.18 -15.36 18.30
N ILE A 14 15.25 -14.94 18.95
CA ILE A 14 15.44 -15.05 20.39
C ILE A 14 15.48 -13.61 20.93
N ASP A 15 14.47 -13.24 21.71
CA ASP A 15 14.34 -11.89 22.29
C ASP A 15 14.95 -11.87 23.69
N TYR A 16 15.90 -10.97 23.91
CA TYR A 16 16.57 -10.72 25.17
C TYR A 16 16.10 -9.40 25.82
N THR A 17 15.08 -8.75 25.28
CA THR A 17 14.59 -7.47 25.82
C THR A 17 13.94 -7.66 27.17
N PRO A 18 14.44 -7.07 28.26
CA PRO A 18 13.98 -7.35 29.63
C PRO A 18 12.47 -7.18 29.84
N GLY A 19 11.85 -6.22 29.15
CA GLY A 19 10.40 -5.97 29.23
C GLY A 19 9.54 -6.97 28.45
N ARG A 20 10.13 -7.90 27.69
CA ARG A 20 9.42 -8.91 26.87
C ARG A 20 9.74 -10.33 27.28
N VAL A 21 10.75 -10.51 28.11
CA VAL A 21 11.15 -11.82 28.63
C VAL A 21 10.26 -12.18 29.81
N PRO A 22 9.68 -13.39 29.88
CA PRO A 22 8.89 -13.84 31.02
C PRO A 22 9.68 -13.77 32.34
N ALA A 23 9.00 -13.53 33.45
CA ALA A 23 9.62 -13.43 34.76
C ALA A 23 10.34 -14.74 35.11
N GLY A 24 11.62 -14.63 35.48
CA GLY A 24 12.47 -15.77 35.80
C GLY A 24 13.22 -16.40 34.63
N GLU A 25 13.01 -15.92 33.42
CA GLU A 25 13.73 -16.36 32.21
C GLU A 25 14.76 -15.32 31.78
N SER A 26 15.77 -15.74 31.03
CA SER A 26 16.80 -14.85 30.48
C SER A 26 16.55 -14.46 29.03
N ARG A 27 15.55 -15.06 28.40
CA ARG A 27 15.20 -14.85 26.98
C ARG A 27 13.80 -15.37 26.69
N ALA A 28 13.17 -14.85 25.62
CA ALA A 28 11.94 -15.35 25.04
C ALA A 28 12.20 -15.92 23.62
N LEU A 29 11.63 -17.08 23.33
CA LEU A 29 11.71 -17.68 21.99
C LEU A 29 10.48 -17.28 21.19
N VAL A 30 10.69 -16.55 20.08
CA VAL A 30 9.62 -16.19 19.13
C VAL A 30 9.39 -17.40 18.22
N ARG A 31 8.43 -18.25 18.60
CA ARG A 31 8.11 -19.50 17.89
C ARG A 31 7.22 -19.27 16.66
N ALA A 32 7.68 -18.39 15.78
CA ALA A 32 7.08 -18.16 14.48
C ALA A 32 8.04 -18.59 13.38
N TYR A 33 7.52 -18.74 12.15
CA TYR A 33 8.32 -19.13 10.98
C TYR A 33 7.83 -18.29 9.80
N PHE A 34 8.59 -17.23 9.47
CA PHE A 34 8.26 -16.36 8.35
C PHE A 34 8.96 -16.84 7.08
N ALA A 35 8.16 -17.19 6.06
CA ALA A 35 8.70 -17.74 4.81
C ALA A 35 9.68 -16.77 4.13
N HIS A 36 9.44 -15.46 4.17
CA HIS A 36 10.35 -14.47 3.58
C HIS A 36 11.71 -14.41 4.32
N HIS A 37 11.75 -14.50 5.64
CA HIS A 37 13.01 -14.54 6.39
C HIS A 37 13.80 -15.83 6.12
N GLN A 38 13.10 -16.96 5.96
CA GLN A 38 13.74 -18.20 5.55
C GLN A 38 14.30 -18.08 4.12
N GLY A 39 13.55 -17.46 3.21
CA GLY A 39 13.98 -17.14 1.86
C GLY A 39 15.20 -16.20 1.83
N MET A 40 15.21 -15.14 2.62
CA MET A 40 16.37 -14.25 2.77
C MET A 40 17.61 -15.02 3.27
N SER A 41 17.44 -15.88 4.26
CA SER A 41 18.53 -16.71 4.79
C SER A 41 19.09 -17.66 3.73
N LEU A 42 18.22 -18.32 2.94
CA LEU A 42 18.64 -19.21 1.84
C LEU A 42 19.38 -18.44 0.74
N VAL A 43 18.88 -17.24 0.38
CA VAL A 43 19.54 -16.38 -0.62
C VAL A 43 20.90 -15.91 -0.11
N ALA A 44 21.00 -15.52 1.16
CA ALA A 44 22.26 -15.11 1.76
C ALA A 44 23.31 -16.25 1.75
N LEU A 45 22.90 -17.46 2.16
CA LEU A 45 23.74 -18.65 2.10
C LEU A 45 24.10 -19.02 0.66
N GLY A 46 23.13 -18.95 -0.25
CA GLY A 46 23.33 -19.19 -1.68
C GLY A 46 24.37 -18.22 -2.27
N ASN A 47 24.30 -16.95 -1.92
CA ASN A 47 25.27 -15.95 -2.37
C ASN A 47 26.68 -16.21 -1.82
N GLU A 48 26.79 -16.66 -0.57
CA GLU A 48 28.11 -17.01 0.02
C GLU A 48 28.72 -18.21 -0.69
N ILE A 49 27.95 -19.28 -0.91
CA ILE A 49 28.42 -20.53 -1.55
C ILE A 49 28.76 -20.30 -3.03
N THR A 50 28.00 -19.46 -3.73
CA THR A 50 28.12 -19.21 -5.17
C THR A 50 28.87 -17.92 -5.54
N ALA A 51 29.61 -17.35 -4.59
CA ALA A 51 30.35 -16.10 -4.78
C ALA A 51 29.49 -14.95 -5.32
N GLY A 52 28.24 -14.82 -4.83
CA GLY A 52 27.35 -13.71 -5.16
C GLY A 52 26.50 -13.87 -6.41
N ALA A 53 26.41 -15.07 -6.99
CA ALA A 53 25.72 -15.30 -8.25
C ALA A 53 24.27 -14.77 -8.31
N MET A 54 23.52 -14.75 -7.19
CA MET A 54 22.16 -14.22 -7.14
C MET A 54 22.17 -12.68 -7.19
N ARG A 55 23.11 -12.03 -6.51
CA ARG A 55 23.29 -10.56 -6.59
C ARG A 55 23.65 -10.15 -8.02
N ASP A 56 24.57 -10.85 -8.64
CA ASP A 56 25.01 -10.56 -10.02
C ASP A 56 23.86 -10.72 -11.02
N ARG A 57 23.01 -11.71 -10.83
CA ARG A 57 21.80 -11.90 -11.66
C ARG A 57 20.83 -10.72 -11.46
N PHE A 58 20.60 -10.31 -10.23
CA PHE A 58 19.71 -9.20 -9.89
C PHE A 58 20.21 -7.87 -10.50
N HIS A 59 21.50 -7.58 -10.38
CA HIS A 59 22.12 -6.37 -10.95
C HIS A 59 22.29 -6.39 -12.47
N ARG A 60 22.02 -7.51 -13.15
CA ARG A 60 21.93 -7.53 -14.62
C ARG A 60 20.64 -6.95 -15.17
N ASP A 61 19.61 -6.83 -14.35
CA ASP A 61 18.39 -6.15 -14.76
C ASP A 61 18.66 -4.64 -14.94
N PRO A 62 18.36 -4.05 -16.13
CA PRO A 62 18.63 -2.64 -16.39
C PRO A 62 17.90 -1.68 -15.43
N LEU A 63 16.71 -2.04 -14.95
CA LEU A 63 15.95 -1.22 -13.98
C LEU A 63 16.64 -1.21 -12.63
N VAL A 64 17.11 -2.37 -12.17
CA VAL A 64 17.87 -2.48 -10.92
C VAL A 64 19.17 -1.72 -11.01
N SER A 65 19.93 -1.91 -12.10
CA SER A 65 21.19 -1.22 -12.32
C SER A 65 21.02 0.30 -12.39
N SER A 66 19.94 0.81 -12.98
CA SER A 66 19.66 2.25 -13.00
C SER A 66 19.33 2.83 -11.62
N ALA A 67 18.76 2.02 -10.72
CA ALA A 67 18.44 2.42 -9.35
C ALA A 67 19.62 2.32 -8.38
N GLU A 68 20.73 1.68 -8.77
CA GLU A 68 21.89 1.45 -7.90
C GLU A 68 22.51 2.76 -7.40
N LEU A 69 22.51 3.80 -8.24
CA LEU A 69 23.01 5.13 -7.88
C LEU A 69 22.26 5.74 -6.69
N LEU A 70 20.96 5.44 -6.53
CA LEU A 70 20.16 5.92 -5.41
C LEU A 70 20.61 5.31 -4.08
N LEU A 71 21.17 4.10 -4.10
CA LEU A 71 21.71 3.44 -2.90
C LEU A 71 23.04 4.06 -2.44
N GLN A 72 23.71 4.79 -3.30
CA GLN A 72 24.97 5.48 -3.02
C GLN A 72 24.76 6.93 -2.59
N GLU A 73 23.54 7.44 -2.71
CA GLU A 73 23.19 8.80 -2.33
C GLU A 73 23.35 8.98 -0.82
N ARG A 74 24.22 9.94 -0.43
CA ARG A 74 24.37 10.32 0.97
C ARG A 74 23.55 11.58 1.22
N VAL A 75 22.58 11.47 2.11
CA VAL A 75 21.86 12.67 2.59
C VAL A 75 22.86 13.59 3.28
N PRO A 76 23.09 14.81 2.77
CA PRO A 76 23.99 15.75 3.42
C PRO A 76 23.47 16.11 4.81
N ARG A 77 24.34 16.02 5.82
CA ARG A 77 24.00 16.36 7.22
C ARG A 77 23.74 17.87 7.43
N THR A 78 24.19 18.67 6.50
CA THR A 78 23.95 20.12 6.46
C THR A 78 23.37 20.49 5.12
N VAL A 79 22.11 20.88 5.10
CA VAL A 79 21.47 21.47 3.91
C VAL A 79 21.95 22.92 3.82
N GLN A 80 22.74 23.25 2.79
CA GLN A 80 22.96 24.65 2.47
C GLN A 80 21.65 25.24 1.95
N LEU A 81 21.06 26.16 2.70
CA LEU A 81 19.93 26.95 2.23
C LEU A 81 20.46 27.86 1.11
N ALA A 82 20.30 27.43 -0.12
CA ALA A 82 20.51 28.30 -1.27
C ALA A 82 19.31 29.26 -1.33
N HIS A 83 19.58 30.54 -1.19
CA HIS A 83 18.56 31.57 -1.47
C HIS A 83 18.55 31.74 -3.01
N PRO A 84 17.42 31.41 -3.68
CA PRO A 84 17.33 31.58 -5.13
C PRO A 84 17.47 33.05 -5.49
N HIS A 85 18.30 33.34 -6.49
CA HIS A 85 18.44 34.70 -7.03
C HIS A 85 17.09 35.17 -7.60
N VAL A 86 16.80 36.47 -7.48
CA VAL A 86 15.56 37.09 -7.96
C VAL A 86 15.28 36.81 -9.45
N GLU A 87 16.33 36.60 -10.24
CA GLU A 87 16.23 36.23 -11.65
C GLU A 87 15.76 34.78 -11.87
N GLU A 88 16.15 33.85 -11.02
CA GLU A 88 15.67 32.44 -11.06
C GLU A 88 14.19 32.35 -10.71
N VAL A 89 13.70 33.18 -9.78
CA VAL A 89 12.28 33.25 -9.42
C VAL A 89 11.44 33.86 -10.56
N ARG A 90 12.01 34.74 -11.39
CA ARG A 90 11.32 35.31 -12.56
C ARG A 90 11.18 34.31 -13.71
N SER A 91 12.14 33.38 -13.89
CA SER A 91 12.09 32.35 -14.93
C SER A 91 11.05 31.26 -14.61
N VAL A 92 10.71 31.03 -13.34
CA VAL A 92 9.68 30.08 -12.89
C VAL A 92 8.25 30.58 -13.17
N ARG A 93 8.07 31.83 -13.58
CA ARG A 93 6.76 32.40 -13.97
C ARG A 93 6.29 32.11 -15.39
N SER A 94 7.02 31.33 -16.18
CA SER A 94 6.38 30.66 -17.31
C SER A 94 5.43 29.61 -16.71
N ILE A 95 4.15 29.88 -16.79
CA ILE A 95 3.10 28.90 -16.49
C ILE A 95 3.42 27.68 -17.36
N ARG A 96 4.12 26.71 -16.79
CA ARG A 96 4.21 25.38 -17.38
C ARG A 96 2.78 24.92 -17.40
N GLU A 97 2.18 24.81 -18.58
CA GLU A 97 0.92 24.10 -18.73
C GLU A 97 1.14 22.73 -18.08
N LEU A 98 0.52 22.56 -16.91
CA LEU A 98 0.56 21.25 -16.25
C LEU A 98 -0.06 20.26 -17.23
N PRO A 99 0.58 19.12 -17.46
CA PRO A 99 -0.03 18.09 -18.28
C PRO A 99 -1.43 17.81 -17.72
N PRO A 100 -2.41 17.51 -18.59
CA PRO A 100 -3.76 17.23 -18.12
C PRO A 100 -3.73 16.17 -17.04
N PRO A 101 -4.56 16.27 -16.01
CA PRO A 101 -4.56 15.34 -14.88
C PRO A 101 -4.75 13.91 -15.42
N VAL A 102 -3.83 13.02 -15.03
CA VAL A 102 -3.88 11.63 -15.44
C VAL A 102 -5.06 10.96 -14.74
N THR A 103 -6.09 10.64 -15.51
CA THR A 103 -7.23 9.85 -15.06
C THR A 103 -6.93 8.37 -15.29
N ARG A 104 -7.10 7.54 -14.26
CA ARG A 104 -6.97 6.08 -14.35
C ARG A 104 -8.34 5.45 -14.25
N SER A 105 -8.65 4.51 -15.14
CA SER A 105 -9.96 3.87 -15.19
C SER A 105 -9.84 2.36 -15.12
N TYR A 106 -10.77 1.74 -14.41
CA TYR A 106 -10.79 0.29 -14.15
C TYR A 106 -12.20 -0.24 -14.42
N PRO A 107 -12.37 -1.02 -15.50
CA PRO A 107 -13.68 -1.60 -15.85
C PRO A 107 -13.99 -2.87 -15.04
N LEU A 108 -13.09 -3.32 -14.19
CA LEU A 108 -13.24 -4.52 -13.37
C LEU A 108 -12.87 -4.21 -11.94
N ALA A 109 -13.65 -4.73 -11.00
CA ALA A 109 -13.35 -4.68 -9.58
C ALA A 109 -12.29 -5.73 -9.19
N ASP A 110 -12.35 -6.90 -9.82
CA ASP A 110 -11.46 -8.04 -9.56
C ASP A 110 -10.22 -7.93 -10.44
N THR A 111 -9.23 -7.20 -9.94
CA THR A 111 -7.90 -7.11 -10.54
C THR A 111 -6.92 -7.99 -9.75
N PRO A 112 -5.92 -8.64 -10.39
CA PRO A 112 -4.96 -9.50 -9.70
C PRO A 112 -4.23 -8.82 -8.53
N VAL A 113 -4.07 -7.50 -8.62
CA VAL A 113 -3.58 -6.64 -7.56
C VAL A 113 -4.54 -5.47 -7.45
N PRO A 114 -5.04 -5.12 -6.24
CA PRO A 114 -5.88 -3.96 -6.06
C PRO A 114 -5.18 -2.68 -6.55
N ALA A 115 -5.83 -1.95 -7.44
CA ALA A 115 -5.35 -0.64 -7.84
C ALA A 115 -5.70 0.37 -6.75
N THR A 116 -4.71 1.08 -6.24
CA THR A 116 -4.89 2.03 -5.14
C THR A 116 -4.91 3.48 -5.63
N HIS A 117 -5.69 4.29 -4.93
CA HIS A 117 -5.72 5.74 -5.10
C HIS A 117 -5.60 6.43 -3.74
N PHE A 118 -4.88 7.56 -3.72
CA PHE A 118 -4.63 8.32 -2.52
C PHE A 118 -5.11 9.74 -2.68
N LEU A 119 -5.97 10.19 -1.76
CA LEU A 119 -6.54 11.52 -1.70
C LEU A 119 -6.12 12.17 -0.36
N SER A 120 -5.72 13.43 -0.39
CA SER A 120 -5.31 14.13 0.84
C SER A 120 -5.39 15.64 0.68
N ASN A 121 -5.74 16.35 1.77
CA ASN A 121 -5.63 17.79 1.92
C ASN A 121 -4.41 18.21 2.76
N GLY A 122 -3.54 17.24 3.12
CA GLY A 122 -2.37 17.45 3.99
C GLY A 122 -2.61 17.06 5.45
N SER A 123 -3.82 17.20 5.99
CA SER A 123 -4.20 16.79 7.34
C SER A 123 -5.07 15.54 7.37
N TYR A 124 -5.97 15.39 6.41
CA TYR A 124 -6.79 14.19 6.24
C TYR A 124 -6.38 13.43 4.98
N SER A 125 -6.30 12.13 5.09
CA SER A 125 -5.86 11.25 4.02
C SER A 125 -6.80 10.05 3.87
N VAL A 126 -7.11 9.71 2.62
CA VAL A 126 -7.89 8.54 2.26
C VAL A 126 -7.10 7.72 1.26
N MET A 127 -6.92 6.44 1.54
CA MET A 127 -6.49 5.45 0.55
C MET A 127 -7.70 4.59 0.20
N ILE A 128 -7.96 4.43 -1.09
CA ILE A 128 -9.08 3.62 -1.59
C ILE A 128 -8.61 2.73 -2.74
N THR A 129 -9.14 1.52 -2.82
CA THR A 129 -8.86 0.56 -3.89
C THR A 129 -9.96 0.60 -4.95
N ASN A 130 -9.69 0.04 -6.13
CA ASN A 130 -10.70 -0.12 -7.18
C ASN A 130 -11.84 -1.06 -6.79
N GLY A 131 -11.67 -1.89 -5.76
CA GLY A 131 -12.73 -2.70 -5.16
C GLY A 131 -13.55 -1.96 -4.09
N GLY A 132 -13.12 -0.77 -3.67
CA GLY A 132 -13.76 0.05 -2.65
C GLY A 132 -13.25 -0.18 -1.22
N GLY A 133 -12.24 -1.04 -1.02
CA GLY A 133 -11.53 -1.17 0.24
C GLY A 133 -10.61 0.02 0.51
N GLY A 134 -10.13 0.16 1.74
CA GLY A 134 -9.18 1.22 2.06
C GLY A 134 -9.22 1.71 3.50
N TYR A 135 -8.67 2.89 3.73
CA TYR A 135 -8.66 3.53 5.05
C TYR A 135 -8.72 5.04 4.94
N SER A 136 -9.07 5.67 6.07
CA SER A 136 -8.93 7.11 6.27
C SER A 136 -8.15 7.40 7.55
N ARG A 137 -7.37 8.48 7.52
CA ARG A 137 -6.54 8.96 8.62
C ARG A 137 -6.64 10.47 8.72
N TRP A 138 -6.65 10.97 9.95
CA TRP A 138 -6.46 12.35 10.26
C TRP A 138 -5.12 12.52 10.99
N ARG A 139 -4.15 13.15 10.33
CA ARG A 139 -2.76 13.23 10.83
C ARG A 139 -2.23 11.82 11.19
N ASP A 140 -1.86 11.61 12.44
CA ASP A 140 -1.38 10.31 12.94
C ASP A 140 -2.48 9.39 13.47
N MET A 141 -3.75 9.85 13.47
CA MET A 141 -4.88 9.11 13.98
C MET A 141 -5.59 8.32 12.87
N SER A 142 -5.74 7.03 13.04
CA SER A 142 -6.59 6.21 12.17
C SER A 142 -8.06 6.47 12.47
N VAL A 143 -8.81 6.96 11.46
CA VAL A 143 -10.26 7.18 11.56
C VAL A 143 -11.01 5.89 11.29
N THR A 144 -10.55 5.10 10.31
CA THR A 144 -11.07 3.77 10.03
C THR A 144 -10.02 2.71 10.32
N ARG A 145 -10.48 1.51 10.71
CA ARG A 145 -9.57 0.38 10.94
C ARG A 145 -9.06 -0.15 9.61
N TYR A 146 -7.75 -0.35 9.53
CA TYR A 146 -7.10 -1.01 8.40
C TYR A 146 -6.06 -2.02 8.90
N ARG A 147 -5.98 -3.15 8.22
CA ARG A 147 -4.89 -4.12 8.38
C ARG A 147 -4.44 -4.53 7.00
N GLU A 148 -3.13 -4.60 6.81
CA GLU A 148 -2.58 -5.17 5.59
C GLU A 148 -2.92 -6.66 5.54
N ASP A 149 -3.65 -7.05 4.51
CA ASP A 149 -3.98 -8.42 4.22
C ASP A 149 -3.87 -8.62 2.70
N VAL A 150 -2.84 -9.30 2.27
CA VAL A 150 -2.57 -9.56 0.84
C VAL A 150 -3.59 -10.51 0.20
N THR A 151 -4.46 -11.11 1.00
CA THR A 151 -5.48 -12.08 0.53
C THR A 151 -6.87 -11.50 0.47
N ARG A 152 -7.13 -10.35 1.11
CA ARG A 152 -8.46 -9.75 1.22
C ARG A 152 -8.39 -8.22 1.20
N ASP A 153 -9.18 -7.62 0.34
CA ASP A 153 -9.44 -6.18 0.31
C ASP A 153 -10.79 -5.88 1.00
N CYS A 154 -10.86 -6.14 2.31
CA CYS A 154 -12.11 -6.10 3.09
C CYS A 154 -12.11 -5.06 4.21
N TRP A 155 -11.13 -4.18 4.27
CA TRP A 155 -11.07 -3.08 5.22
C TRP A 155 -11.49 -1.77 4.57
N GLY A 156 -12.29 -0.97 5.26
CA GLY A 156 -12.73 0.30 4.72
C GLY A 156 -14.04 0.77 5.34
N GLN A 157 -14.63 1.75 4.68
CA GLN A 157 -15.97 2.24 4.94
C GLN A 157 -16.85 1.85 3.77
N PHE A 158 -17.95 1.13 4.04
CA PHE A 158 -18.76 0.52 3.01
C PHE A 158 -20.22 0.96 3.09
N PHE A 159 -20.82 1.15 1.92
CA PHE A 159 -22.24 1.44 1.78
C PHE A 159 -22.92 0.22 1.14
N TYR A 160 -23.98 -0.23 1.79
CA TYR A 160 -24.75 -1.39 1.33
C TYR A 160 -26.07 -0.93 0.72
N VAL A 161 -26.40 -1.51 -0.41
CA VAL A 161 -27.69 -1.37 -1.07
C VAL A 161 -28.43 -2.68 -0.94
N ARG A 162 -29.71 -2.62 -0.59
CA ARG A 162 -30.60 -3.77 -0.52
C ARG A 162 -31.81 -3.50 -1.39
N ASP A 163 -32.05 -4.36 -2.35
CA ASP A 163 -33.32 -4.43 -3.04
C ASP A 163 -34.33 -5.12 -2.12
N VAL A 164 -35.41 -4.40 -1.82
CA VAL A 164 -36.42 -4.86 -0.86
C VAL A 164 -37.29 -5.99 -1.45
N ASP A 165 -37.52 -5.96 -2.76
CA ASP A 165 -38.41 -6.89 -3.44
C ASP A 165 -37.72 -8.25 -3.64
N SER A 166 -36.49 -8.26 -4.14
CA SER A 166 -35.71 -9.49 -4.33
C SER A 166 -34.95 -9.94 -3.10
N GLY A 167 -34.72 -9.04 -2.12
CA GLY A 167 -33.90 -9.28 -0.95
C GLY A 167 -32.39 -9.30 -1.22
N ARG A 168 -31.95 -9.04 -2.47
CA ARG A 168 -30.53 -8.98 -2.83
C ARG A 168 -29.83 -7.83 -2.10
N VAL A 169 -28.58 -8.08 -1.73
CA VAL A 169 -27.71 -7.09 -1.07
C VAL A 169 -26.38 -7.02 -1.81
N TRP A 170 -25.91 -5.82 -2.06
CA TRP A 170 -24.58 -5.56 -2.63
C TRP A 170 -23.95 -4.32 -2.01
N SER A 171 -22.70 -4.07 -2.32
CA SER A 171 -21.97 -2.86 -1.89
C SER A 171 -22.02 -1.81 -3.01
N ALA A 172 -22.02 -0.53 -2.64
CA ALA A 172 -21.96 0.57 -3.61
C ALA A 172 -20.69 0.52 -4.51
N ALA A 173 -19.60 -0.06 -3.99
CA ALA A 173 -18.48 -0.55 -4.78
C ALA A 173 -18.59 -2.09 -4.91
N ASN A 174 -17.46 -2.80 -5.02
CA ASN A 174 -17.47 -4.26 -5.08
C ASN A 174 -17.38 -4.89 -3.68
N ASN A 175 -16.48 -4.41 -2.86
CA ASN A 175 -16.22 -4.95 -1.52
C ASN A 175 -17.15 -4.34 -0.46
N PRO A 176 -17.44 -5.03 0.64
CA PRO A 176 -17.01 -6.36 1.02
C PRO A 176 -18.01 -7.46 0.60
N VAL A 177 -19.01 -7.13 -0.18
CA VAL A 177 -19.97 -8.09 -0.74
C VAL A 177 -19.70 -8.20 -2.25
N PRO A 178 -18.67 -8.99 -2.63
CA PRO A 178 -18.35 -9.15 -4.04
C PRO A 178 -19.50 -9.86 -4.76
N GLY A 179 -19.75 -9.43 -5.99
CA GLY A 179 -20.78 -9.98 -6.85
C GLY A 179 -20.42 -9.79 -8.31
N GLN A 180 -21.30 -10.24 -9.18
CA GLN A 180 -21.18 -9.98 -10.60
C GLN A 180 -22.21 -8.92 -10.99
N PRO A 181 -21.85 -7.62 -10.95
CA PRO A 181 -22.70 -6.56 -11.47
C PRO A 181 -22.81 -6.67 -13.00
N ASP A 182 -23.87 -6.14 -13.57
CA ASP A 182 -24.03 -6.07 -15.04
C ASP A 182 -23.02 -5.09 -15.65
N ASP A 183 -22.68 -4.04 -14.89
CA ASP A 183 -21.64 -3.08 -15.27
C ASP A 183 -20.90 -2.58 -14.01
N TYR A 184 -19.61 -2.38 -14.16
CA TYR A 184 -18.75 -1.84 -13.10
C TYR A 184 -17.64 -0.99 -13.69
N PHE A 185 -17.52 0.23 -13.19
CA PHE A 185 -16.50 1.15 -13.66
C PHE A 185 -16.01 2.04 -12.54
N VAL A 186 -14.70 2.15 -12.40
CA VAL A 186 -14.04 3.02 -11.42
C VAL A 186 -13.13 4.00 -12.13
N THR A 187 -13.21 5.26 -11.74
CA THR A 187 -12.35 6.33 -12.23
C THR A 187 -11.62 6.98 -11.06
N PHE A 188 -10.31 7.06 -11.16
CA PHE A 188 -9.45 7.80 -10.23
C PHE A 188 -8.92 9.05 -10.91
N SER A 189 -9.34 10.20 -10.45
CA SER A 189 -8.83 11.52 -10.83
C SER A 189 -8.03 12.15 -9.69
N ALA A 190 -7.37 13.26 -9.92
CA ALA A 190 -6.51 13.89 -8.90
C ALA A 190 -7.28 14.31 -7.63
N ASP A 191 -8.57 14.59 -7.75
CA ASP A 191 -9.44 15.15 -6.72
C ASP A 191 -10.43 14.15 -6.13
N LYS A 192 -10.71 13.04 -6.82
CA LYS A 192 -11.71 12.06 -6.37
C LYS A 192 -11.50 10.65 -6.90
N ALA A 193 -12.17 9.72 -6.24
CA ALA A 193 -12.46 8.37 -6.76
C ALA A 193 -13.96 8.25 -7.03
N GLU A 194 -14.33 7.82 -8.21
CA GLU A 194 -15.71 7.66 -8.65
C GLU A 194 -15.98 6.20 -9.01
N PHE A 195 -17.02 5.61 -8.42
CA PHE A 195 -17.46 4.24 -8.63
C PHE A 195 -18.84 4.27 -9.25
N ARG A 196 -19.01 3.55 -10.33
CA ARG A 196 -20.30 3.30 -10.97
C ARG A 196 -20.54 1.80 -11.06
N ARG A 197 -21.70 1.40 -10.65
CA ARG A 197 -22.12 0.01 -10.62
C ARG A 197 -23.58 -0.10 -11.03
N ARG A 198 -23.90 -1.10 -11.85
CA ARG A 198 -25.26 -1.45 -12.19
C ARG A 198 -25.55 -2.90 -11.81
N ASP A 199 -26.64 -3.09 -11.11
CA ASP A 199 -27.20 -4.38 -10.73
C ASP A 199 -28.68 -4.40 -11.17
N ASP A 200 -29.00 -5.14 -12.20
CA ASP A 200 -30.30 -5.15 -12.89
C ASP A 200 -30.70 -3.72 -13.34
N GLU A 201 -31.80 -3.20 -12.82
CA GLU A 201 -32.31 -1.85 -13.14
C GLU A 201 -31.78 -0.76 -12.18
N ILE A 202 -30.97 -1.12 -11.19
CA ILE A 202 -30.46 -0.20 -10.17
C ILE A 202 -29.03 0.21 -10.53
N GLU A 203 -28.86 1.50 -10.77
CA GLU A 203 -27.53 2.09 -10.93
C GLU A 203 -27.10 2.76 -9.62
N THR A 204 -25.90 2.45 -9.18
CA THR A 204 -25.28 3.02 -7.98
C THR A 204 -24.07 3.85 -8.39
N ALA A 205 -24.04 5.11 -7.95
CA ALA A 205 -22.89 5.99 -8.10
C ALA A 205 -22.37 6.40 -6.72
N MET A 206 -21.08 6.23 -6.50
CA MET A 206 -20.41 6.63 -5.26
C MET A 206 -19.18 7.48 -5.60
N GLU A 207 -19.07 8.63 -4.98
CA GLU A 207 -17.89 9.48 -5.08
C GLU A 207 -17.19 9.59 -3.72
N VAL A 208 -15.88 9.52 -3.74
CA VAL A 208 -15.01 9.70 -2.56
C VAL A 208 -14.04 10.83 -2.85
N ALA A 209 -14.07 11.84 -2.01
CA ALA A 209 -13.19 12.99 -2.09
C ALA A 209 -12.75 13.42 -0.68
N VAL A 210 -11.67 14.15 -0.59
CA VAL A 210 -11.24 14.82 0.66
C VAL A 210 -11.49 16.29 0.51
N SER A 211 -12.21 16.88 1.50
CA SER A 211 -12.45 18.33 1.52
C SER A 211 -11.12 19.08 1.52
N PRO A 212 -10.97 20.15 0.74
CA PRO A 212 -9.79 21.01 0.80
C PRO A 212 -9.70 21.81 2.11
N GLU A 213 -10.81 21.93 2.82
CA GLU A 213 -10.90 22.65 4.11
C GLU A 213 -10.80 21.66 5.27
N ASP A 214 -10.08 22.08 6.33
CA ASP A 214 -9.96 21.34 7.59
C ASP A 214 -11.21 21.45 8.46
#